data_070168b0706a57516edcf00d057e2003
#
_entry.id   070168b0706a57516edcf00d057e2003
#
_cell.length_a   1.000
_cell.length_b   1.000
_cell.length_c   1.000
_cell.angle_alpha   90.00
_cell.angle_beta   90.00
_cell.angle_gamma   90.00
#
_symmetry.space_group_name_H-M   'P 1'
#
loop_
_entity.id
_entity.type
_entity.pdbx_description
1 polymer ?
#
loop_
_entity_poly.entity_id
_entity_poly.type
_entity_poly.pdbx_seq_one_letter_code
_entity_poly.pdbx_strand_id
1 'polypeptide(L)'
;REVDDVVDETVDAGVAQAKLSWWRGEVASAYNGQPSHPVLKALMPWTEVFGITAAHLNAVIDGCQMDLEQSRFLDLPGLTRYCHLVAGVVGEVAARIFGQTQERTTSYAHTLGLAFQLTNIIRDVGEDALRGRIYLPVSELQQFDVKAHEILKRQYSDRFRALMAFQTQRALRTYEQALELLPQADWRAQKPGLMMASIYRTLLREIEADGYQVLHQRVSLTPLRKFWLAWKTQALGRVC
;
A
#
# COMPACT_ATOMS: atom_id res chain seq x y z
N ARG A 1 -8.42 -1.51 7.52
CA ARG A 1 -7.69 -1.32 8.76
C ARG A 1 -8.04 -2.40 9.80
N GLU A 2 -9.31 -2.63 10.13
CA GLU A 2 -9.74 -3.67 11.10
C GLU A 2 -9.09 -5.03 10.84
N VAL A 3 -8.96 -5.42 9.57
CA VAL A 3 -8.35 -6.69 9.17
C VAL A 3 -6.82 -6.63 9.21
N ASP A 4 -6.25 -5.50 8.84
CA ASP A 4 -4.81 -5.24 8.86
C ASP A 4 -4.26 -5.23 10.30
N ASP A 5 -4.96 -4.54 11.21
CA ASP A 5 -4.64 -4.52 12.63
C ASP A 5 -4.63 -5.94 13.26
N VAL A 6 -5.38 -6.92 12.70
CA VAL A 6 -5.32 -8.32 13.14
C VAL A 6 -3.92 -8.91 13.01
N VAL A 7 -3.24 -8.61 11.90
CA VAL A 7 -1.90 -9.16 11.61
C VAL A 7 -0.80 -8.35 12.30
N ASP A 8 -1.01 -7.06 12.47
CA ASP A 8 -0.02 -6.16 13.03
C ASP A 8 0.01 -6.14 14.57
N GLU A 9 -1.14 -6.35 15.21
CA GLU A 9 -1.28 -6.26 16.67
C GLU A 9 -1.37 -7.63 17.37
N THR A 10 -1.62 -8.72 16.62
CA THR A 10 -1.79 -10.05 17.23
C THR A 10 -0.46 -10.80 17.24
N VAL A 11 0.08 -11.08 18.43
CA VAL A 11 1.36 -11.79 18.61
C VAL A 11 1.26 -13.27 18.25
N ASP A 12 0.13 -13.91 18.56
CA ASP A 12 -0.09 -15.34 18.29
C ASP A 12 -0.64 -15.55 16.86
N ALA A 13 0.13 -16.24 16.04
CA ALA A 13 -0.25 -16.53 14.65
C ALA A 13 -1.55 -17.35 14.53
N GLY A 14 -1.82 -18.26 15.48
CA GLY A 14 -3.04 -19.06 15.49
C GLY A 14 -4.27 -18.20 15.78
N VAL A 15 -4.14 -17.25 16.69
CA VAL A 15 -5.20 -16.27 17.00
C VAL A 15 -5.43 -15.34 15.82
N ALA A 16 -4.37 -14.85 15.18
CA ALA A 16 -4.50 -14.02 13.97
C ALA A 16 -5.21 -14.79 12.83
N GLN A 17 -4.82 -16.04 12.60
CA GLN A 17 -5.47 -16.92 11.63
C GLN A 17 -6.96 -17.13 11.91
N ALA A 18 -7.33 -17.39 13.18
CA ALA A 18 -8.73 -17.54 13.58
C ALA A 18 -9.53 -16.25 13.36
N LYS A 19 -8.96 -15.08 13.65
CA LYS A 19 -9.58 -13.77 13.39
C LYS A 19 -9.79 -13.53 11.88
N LEU A 20 -8.80 -13.83 11.02
CA LEU A 20 -8.96 -13.71 9.57
C LEU A 20 -10.05 -14.65 9.03
N SER A 21 -10.11 -15.90 9.54
CA SER A 21 -11.16 -16.84 9.18
C SER A 21 -12.54 -16.33 9.62
N TRP A 22 -12.64 -15.74 10.80
CA TRP A 22 -13.86 -15.08 11.28
C TRP A 22 -14.29 -13.93 10.35
N TRP A 23 -13.33 -13.06 9.93
CA TRP A 23 -13.63 -11.98 9.00
C TRP A 23 -14.16 -12.48 7.65
N ARG A 24 -13.65 -13.61 7.13
CA ARG A 24 -14.20 -14.24 5.91
C ARG A 24 -15.64 -14.67 6.11
N GLY A 25 -15.95 -15.32 7.23
CA GLY A 25 -17.31 -15.70 7.60
C GLY A 25 -18.23 -14.50 7.74
N GLU A 26 -17.75 -13.42 8.36
CA GLU A 26 -18.51 -12.18 8.55
C GLU A 26 -18.78 -11.47 7.22
N VAL A 27 -17.81 -11.42 6.29
CA VAL A 27 -18.01 -10.92 4.92
C VAL A 27 -19.07 -11.75 4.20
N ALA A 28 -18.99 -13.08 4.24
CA ALA A 28 -19.99 -13.96 3.62
C ALA A 28 -21.40 -13.74 4.20
N SER A 29 -21.50 -13.66 5.51
CA SER A 29 -22.77 -13.40 6.22
C SER A 29 -23.36 -12.03 5.83
N ALA A 30 -22.52 -11.00 5.75
CA ALA A 30 -22.96 -9.65 5.42
C ALA A 30 -23.55 -9.56 4.00
N TYR A 31 -22.90 -10.20 3.01
CA TYR A 31 -23.40 -10.25 1.63
C TYR A 31 -24.63 -11.17 1.45
N ASN A 32 -24.93 -12.02 2.45
CA ASN A 32 -26.17 -12.78 2.56
C ASN A 32 -27.26 -12.02 3.36
N GLY A 33 -27.07 -10.73 3.64
CA GLY A 33 -28.03 -9.87 4.31
C GLY A 33 -28.02 -9.95 5.84
N GLN A 34 -27.01 -10.55 6.44
CA GLN A 34 -26.89 -10.76 7.89
C GLN A 34 -25.57 -10.20 8.46
N PRO A 35 -25.23 -8.90 8.25
CA PRO A 35 -24.04 -8.31 8.83
C PRO A 35 -24.14 -8.25 10.36
N SER A 36 -23.14 -8.78 11.09
CA SER A 36 -23.11 -8.68 12.55
C SER A 36 -22.18 -7.58 13.03
N HIS A 37 -21.00 -7.43 12.38
CA HIS A 37 -20.01 -6.45 12.76
C HIS A 37 -20.43 -5.00 12.42
N PRO A 38 -20.20 -4.01 13.31
CA PRO A 38 -20.60 -2.61 13.09
C PRO A 38 -20.07 -2.01 11.77
N VAL A 39 -18.82 -2.30 11.41
CA VAL A 39 -18.21 -1.82 10.17
C VAL A 39 -18.95 -2.34 8.94
N LEU A 40 -19.28 -3.64 8.90
CA LEU A 40 -20.02 -4.22 7.77
C LEU A 40 -21.49 -3.73 7.75
N LYS A 41 -22.13 -3.57 8.91
CA LYS A 41 -23.47 -2.94 8.98
C LYS A 41 -23.47 -1.55 8.36
N ALA A 42 -22.43 -0.75 8.62
CA ALA A 42 -22.28 0.59 8.05
C ALA A 42 -21.92 0.56 6.56
N LEU A 43 -21.18 -0.46 6.11
CA LEU A 43 -20.72 -0.58 4.73
C LEU A 43 -21.79 -1.10 3.77
N MET A 44 -22.59 -2.10 4.19
CA MET A 44 -23.55 -2.81 3.33
C MET A 44 -24.49 -1.90 2.52
N PRO A 45 -25.07 -0.83 3.07
CA PRO A 45 -25.94 0.07 2.30
C PRO A 45 -25.25 0.73 1.09
N TRP A 46 -23.93 0.79 1.08
CA TRP A 46 -23.13 1.47 0.06
C TRP A 46 -22.48 0.52 -0.95
N THR A 47 -22.53 -0.79 -0.69
CA THR A 47 -21.82 -1.78 -1.53
C THR A 47 -22.35 -1.81 -2.95
N GLU A 48 -23.64 -1.75 -3.15
CA GLU A 48 -24.26 -1.70 -4.48
C GLU A 48 -23.96 -0.37 -5.18
N VAL A 49 -24.10 0.75 -4.47
CA VAL A 49 -23.86 2.11 -5.02
C VAL A 49 -22.46 2.27 -5.58
N PHE A 50 -21.44 1.74 -4.88
CA PHE A 50 -20.03 1.87 -5.27
C PHE A 50 -19.46 0.60 -5.91
N GLY A 51 -20.29 -0.42 -6.16
CA GLY A 51 -19.86 -1.68 -6.74
C GLY A 51 -18.82 -2.42 -5.89
N ILE A 52 -18.90 -2.30 -4.55
CA ILE A 52 -18.02 -3.00 -3.62
C ILE A 52 -18.53 -4.44 -3.47
N THR A 53 -17.71 -5.42 -3.82
CA THR A 53 -18.07 -6.84 -3.79
C THR A 53 -17.41 -7.58 -2.63
N ALA A 54 -17.95 -8.74 -2.27
CA ALA A 54 -17.30 -9.64 -1.32
C ALA A 54 -15.88 -10.01 -1.77
N ALA A 55 -15.63 -10.08 -3.09
CA ALA A 55 -14.30 -10.35 -3.64
C ALA A 55 -13.28 -9.28 -3.26
N HIS A 56 -13.66 -7.98 -3.28
CA HIS A 56 -12.77 -6.89 -2.84
C HIS A 56 -12.37 -7.05 -1.38
N LEU A 57 -13.34 -7.34 -0.49
CA LEU A 57 -13.06 -7.50 0.94
C LEU A 57 -12.24 -8.75 1.22
N ASN A 58 -12.54 -9.86 0.55
CA ASN A 58 -11.76 -11.09 0.67
C ASN A 58 -10.34 -10.94 0.13
N ALA A 59 -10.13 -10.17 -0.95
CA ALA A 59 -8.80 -9.90 -1.47
C ALA A 59 -7.90 -9.19 -0.44
N VAL A 60 -8.45 -8.23 0.32
CA VAL A 60 -7.72 -7.59 1.42
C VAL A 60 -7.39 -8.60 2.52
N ILE A 61 -8.34 -9.48 2.88
CA ILE A 61 -8.10 -10.55 3.86
C ILE A 61 -7.01 -11.50 3.35
N ASP A 62 -7.00 -11.84 2.05
CA ASP A 62 -5.96 -12.67 1.42
C ASP A 62 -4.58 -12.01 1.52
N GLY A 63 -4.49 -10.71 1.32
CA GLY A 63 -3.26 -9.96 1.50
C GLY A 63 -2.75 -9.99 2.94
N CYS A 64 -3.63 -9.79 3.92
CA CYS A 64 -3.28 -9.92 5.34
C CYS A 64 -2.89 -11.36 5.70
N GLN A 65 -3.53 -12.37 5.09
CA GLN A 65 -3.14 -13.77 5.23
C GLN A 65 -1.71 -14.03 4.74
N MET A 66 -1.31 -13.41 3.61
CA MET A 66 0.06 -13.53 3.11
C MET A 66 1.10 -13.01 4.13
N ASP A 67 0.79 -11.96 4.89
CA ASP A 67 1.69 -11.44 5.94
C ASP A 67 1.86 -12.38 7.15
N LEU A 68 0.89 -13.27 7.40
CA LEU A 68 1.02 -14.33 8.39
C LEU A 68 1.84 -15.51 7.88
N GLU A 69 1.69 -15.86 6.61
CA GLU A 69 2.26 -17.07 6.03
C GLU A 69 3.71 -16.87 5.56
N GLN A 70 4.10 -15.65 5.21
CA GLN A 70 5.41 -15.40 4.64
C GLN A 70 6.02 -14.07 5.12
N SER A 71 7.24 -14.15 5.62
CA SER A 71 8.03 -12.97 6.02
C SER A 71 8.93 -12.44 4.91
N ARG A 72 8.92 -13.06 3.72
CA ARG A 72 9.82 -12.79 2.59
C ARG A 72 9.14 -13.00 1.26
N PHE A 73 9.48 -12.17 0.27
CA PHE A 73 9.09 -12.31 -1.12
C PHE A 73 10.30 -12.74 -1.96
N LEU A 74 10.15 -13.80 -2.77
CA LEU A 74 11.25 -14.31 -3.57
C LEU A 74 11.64 -13.34 -4.70
N ASP A 75 10.64 -12.73 -5.32
CA ASP A 75 10.78 -11.90 -6.50
C ASP A 75 9.77 -10.74 -6.53
N LEU A 76 9.92 -9.87 -7.53
CA LEU A 76 9.03 -8.74 -7.73
C LEU A 76 7.57 -9.16 -8.08
N PRO A 77 7.31 -10.19 -8.92
CA PRO A 77 5.94 -10.66 -9.16
C PRO A 77 5.21 -11.05 -7.87
N GLY A 78 5.87 -11.80 -6.97
CA GLY A 78 5.29 -12.16 -5.67
C GLY A 78 4.97 -10.94 -4.81
N LEU A 79 5.87 -9.97 -4.72
CA LEU A 79 5.64 -8.71 -4.03
C LEU A 79 4.51 -7.90 -4.69
N THR A 80 4.45 -7.84 -6.02
CA THR A 80 3.40 -7.10 -6.74
C THR A 80 2.02 -7.71 -6.48
N ARG A 81 1.93 -9.05 -6.41
CA ARG A 81 0.68 -9.73 -6.04
C ARG A 81 0.20 -9.32 -4.65
N TYR A 82 1.09 -9.31 -3.68
CA TYR A 82 0.79 -8.81 -2.33
C TYR A 82 0.31 -7.37 -2.35
N CYS A 83 1.06 -6.47 -2.98
CA CYS A 83 0.70 -5.05 -3.11
C CYS A 83 -0.67 -4.86 -3.78
N HIS A 84 -1.00 -5.69 -4.79
CA HIS A 84 -2.32 -5.66 -5.41
C HIS A 84 -3.43 -5.96 -4.40
N LEU A 85 -3.27 -6.98 -3.58
CA LEU A 85 -4.26 -7.40 -2.59
C LEU A 85 -4.47 -6.34 -1.50
N VAL A 86 -3.39 -5.78 -0.92
CA VAL A 86 -3.47 -4.87 0.23
C VAL A 86 -3.64 -3.39 -0.16
N ALA A 87 -3.32 -3.01 -1.39
CA ALA A 87 -3.36 -1.62 -1.82
C ALA A 87 -4.05 -1.41 -3.18
N GLY A 88 -3.82 -2.26 -4.17
CA GLY A 88 -4.44 -2.14 -5.49
C GLY A 88 -5.96 -2.23 -5.42
N VAL A 89 -6.49 -3.25 -4.76
CA VAL A 89 -7.93 -3.45 -4.55
C VAL A 89 -8.54 -2.30 -3.74
N VAL A 90 -7.85 -1.82 -2.71
CA VAL A 90 -8.27 -0.66 -1.92
C VAL A 90 -8.32 0.60 -2.79
N GLY A 91 -7.33 0.77 -3.66
CA GLY A 91 -7.31 1.87 -4.64
C GLY A 91 -8.50 1.83 -5.60
N GLU A 92 -8.85 0.65 -6.11
CA GLU A 92 -10.02 0.46 -6.97
C GLU A 92 -11.32 0.89 -6.27
N VAL A 93 -11.56 0.39 -5.07
CA VAL A 93 -12.73 0.76 -4.27
C VAL A 93 -12.75 2.28 -4.01
N ALA A 94 -11.62 2.87 -3.66
CA ALA A 94 -11.50 4.31 -3.43
C ALA A 94 -11.81 5.11 -4.72
N ALA A 95 -11.31 4.68 -5.88
CA ALA A 95 -11.57 5.37 -7.15
C ALA A 95 -13.06 5.38 -7.51
N ARG A 96 -13.78 4.30 -7.25
CA ARG A 96 -15.24 4.21 -7.42
C ARG A 96 -15.97 5.17 -6.49
N ILE A 97 -15.60 5.21 -5.21
CA ILE A 97 -16.17 6.14 -4.22
C ILE A 97 -15.90 7.60 -4.62
N PHE A 98 -14.76 7.90 -5.22
CA PHE A 98 -14.43 9.26 -5.69
C PHE A 98 -15.17 9.64 -6.97
N GLY A 99 -15.92 8.73 -7.59
CA GLY A 99 -16.72 9.03 -8.78
C GLY A 99 -16.05 8.69 -10.09
N GLN A 100 -15.39 7.55 -10.18
CA GLN A 100 -14.86 6.97 -11.41
C GLN A 100 -15.97 6.84 -12.48
N THR A 101 -15.69 7.27 -13.70
CA THR A 101 -16.61 7.14 -14.85
C THR A 101 -16.03 6.30 -15.99
N GLN A 102 -14.71 6.11 -16.01
CA GLN A 102 -13.99 5.40 -17.07
C GLN A 102 -13.37 4.11 -16.53
N GLU A 103 -13.46 3.00 -17.26
CA GLU A 103 -12.86 1.73 -16.87
C GLU A 103 -11.33 1.83 -16.67
N ARG A 104 -10.66 2.62 -17.53
CA ARG A 104 -9.21 2.86 -17.43
C ARG A 104 -8.78 3.46 -16.09
N THR A 105 -9.67 4.13 -15.37
CA THR A 105 -9.41 4.64 -14.01
C THR A 105 -9.19 3.52 -12.99
N THR A 106 -9.73 2.33 -13.24
CA THR A 106 -9.40 1.13 -12.43
C THR A 106 -7.92 0.77 -12.55
N SER A 107 -7.37 0.77 -13.76
CA SER A 107 -5.93 0.53 -13.99
C SER A 107 -5.06 1.60 -13.32
N TYR A 108 -5.46 2.87 -13.40
CA TYR A 108 -4.83 3.96 -12.65
C TYR A 108 -4.83 3.68 -11.15
N ALA A 109 -5.97 3.31 -10.58
CA ALA A 109 -6.13 3.08 -9.15
C ALA A 109 -5.29 1.92 -8.64
N HIS A 110 -5.23 0.81 -9.38
CA HIS A 110 -4.37 -0.35 -9.08
C HIS A 110 -2.89 0.05 -9.11
N THR A 111 -2.45 0.75 -10.17
CA THR A 111 -1.06 1.17 -10.34
C THR A 111 -0.67 2.19 -9.28
N LEU A 112 -1.57 3.12 -8.93
CA LEU A 112 -1.33 4.09 -7.86
C LEU A 112 -1.27 3.41 -6.48
N GLY A 113 -2.14 2.42 -6.22
CA GLY A 113 -2.10 1.60 -5.01
C GLY A 113 -0.75 0.87 -4.88
N LEU A 114 -0.26 0.26 -5.96
CA LEU A 114 1.07 -0.34 -6.00
C LEU A 114 2.16 0.69 -5.65
N ALA A 115 2.13 1.89 -6.24
CA ALA A 115 3.11 2.94 -5.97
C ALA A 115 3.10 3.37 -4.49
N PHE A 116 1.91 3.49 -3.88
CA PHE A 116 1.78 3.77 -2.45
C PHE A 116 2.38 2.66 -1.59
N GLN A 117 2.08 1.40 -1.91
CA GLN A 117 2.61 0.28 -1.12
C GLN A 117 4.11 0.13 -1.26
N LEU A 118 4.67 0.31 -2.46
CA LEU A 118 6.12 0.35 -2.65
C LEU A 118 6.77 1.48 -1.82
N THR A 119 6.12 2.64 -1.72
CA THR A 119 6.60 3.75 -0.88
C THR A 119 6.55 3.40 0.60
N ASN A 120 5.47 2.75 1.08
CA ASN A 120 5.39 2.26 2.45
C ASN A 120 6.52 1.27 2.75
N ILE A 121 6.75 0.28 1.88
CA ILE A 121 7.83 -0.70 2.03
C ILE A 121 9.20 -0.01 2.10
N ILE A 122 9.47 1.00 1.27
CA ILE A 122 10.72 1.76 1.29
C ILE A 122 10.87 2.52 2.60
N ARG A 123 9.83 3.18 3.07
CA ARG A 123 9.82 3.99 4.29
C ARG A 123 10.00 3.14 5.55
N ASP A 124 9.36 1.98 5.58
CA ASP A 124 9.15 1.20 6.80
C ASP A 124 10.13 0.02 6.93
N VAL A 125 11.16 -0.11 6.08
CA VAL A 125 12.15 -1.22 6.09
C VAL A 125 12.71 -1.49 7.49
N GLY A 126 13.01 -0.44 8.27
CA GLY A 126 13.55 -0.57 9.62
C GLY A 126 12.52 -1.05 10.65
N GLU A 127 11.27 -0.62 10.54
CA GLU A 127 10.15 -1.07 11.39
C GLU A 127 9.78 -2.52 11.08
N ASP A 128 9.71 -2.87 9.78
CA ASP A 128 9.44 -4.23 9.33
C ASP A 128 10.53 -5.20 9.77
N ALA A 129 11.80 -4.77 9.73
CA ALA A 129 12.93 -5.55 10.21
C ALA A 129 12.84 -5.89 11.70
N LEU A 130 12.31 -4.99 12.54
CA LEU A 130 12.06 -5.25 13.97
C LEU A 130 11.01 -6.35 14.19
N ARG A 131 10.08 -6.50 13.23
CA ARG A 131 9.07 -7.57 13.22
C ARG A 131 9.54 -8.85 12.51
N GLY A 132 10.82 -8.90 12.08
CA GLY A 132 11.38 -10.02 11.32
C GLY A 132 10.95 -10.10 9.86
N ARG A 133 10.27 -9.06 9.34
CA ARG A 133 9.76 -9.00 7.97
C ARG A 133 10.72 -8.23 7.05
N ILE A 134 10.89 -8.71 5.82
CA ILE A 134 11.59 -7.97 4.76
C ILE A 134 10.77 -8.12 3.47
N TYR A 135 10.12 -7.04 3.06
CA TYR A 135 9.32 -7.00 1.83
C TYR A 135 10.15 -6.85 0.56
N LEU A 136 11.41 -6.38 0.67
CA LEU A 136 12.31 -6.29 -0.48
C LEU A 136 12.57 -7.68 -1.08
N PRO A 137 12.41 -7.87 -2.41
CA PRO A 137 12.55 -9.18 -3.04
C PRO A 137 13.92 -9.81 -2.81
N VAL A 138 13.95 -11.11 -2.48
CA VAL A 138 15.20 -11.87 -2.27
C VAL A 138 16.12 -11.81 -3.50
N SER A 139 15.56 -11.91 -4.70
CA SER A 139 16.30 -11.77 -5.96
C SER A 139 17.03 -10.42 -6.07
N GLU A 140 16.44 -9.34 -5.56
CA GLU A 140 17.03 -8.00 -5.59
C GLU A 140 18.03 -7.79 -4.46
N LEU A 141 17.78 -8.38 -3.27
CA LEU A 141 18.80 -8.46 -2.23
C LEU A 141 20.10 -9.14 -2.77
N GLN A 142 19.92 -10.24 -3.52
CA GLN A 142 21.03 -10.95 -4.16
C GLN A 142 21.72 -10.09 -5.23
N GLN A 143 20.94 -9.42 -6.08
CA GLN A 143 21.44 -8.54 -7.14
C GLN A 143 22.37 -7.44 -6.61
N PHE A 144 22.03 -6.87 -5.46
CA PHE A 144 22.81 -5.81 -4.80
C PHE A 144 23.76 -6.33 -3.73
N ASP A 145 23.90 -7.65 -3.58
CA ASP A 145 24.71 -8.31 -2.54
C ASP A 145 24.39 -7.84 -1.12
N VAL A 146 23.13 -7.48 -0.85
CA VAL A 146 22.64 -7.14 0.49
C VAL A 146 22.17 -8.40 1.19
N LYS A 147 22.71 -8.67 2.38
CA LYS A 147 22.31 -9.85 3.14
C LYS A 147 21.11 -9.54 4.02
N ALA A 148 20.16 -10.47 4.09
CA ALA A 148 18.97 -10.31 4.91
C ALA A 148 19.28 -10.01 6.39
N HIS A 149 20.33 -10.61 6.95
CA HIS A 149 20.73 -10.35 8.33
C HIS A 149 21.25 -8.92 8.53
N GLU A 150 21.80 -8.25 7.50
CA GLU A 150 22.22 -6.84 7.57
C GLU A 150 21.00 -5.94 7.76
N ILE A 151 19.89 -6.22 7.02
CA ILE A 151 18.63 -5.49 7.18
C ILE A 151 18.02 -5.76 8.56
N LEU A 152 17.94 -7.03 8.99
CA LEU A 152 17.39 -7.38 10.31
C LEU A 152 18.18 -6.78 11.46
N LYS A 153 19.50 -6.64 11.32
CA LYS A 153 20.37 -5.95 12.28
C LYS A 153 20.42 -4.43 12.05
N ARG A 154 19.67 -3.93 11.06
CA ARG A 154 19.58 -2.52 10.68
C ARG A 154 20.96 -1.89 10.41
N GLN A 155 21.80 -2.61 9.66
CA GLN A 155 23.17 -2.18 9.31
C GLN A 155 23.17 -1.48 7.96
N TYR A 156 23.64 -0.24 7.93
CA TYR A 156 23.83 0.50 6.67
C TYR A 156 25.06 0.04 5.92
N SER A 157 24.96 0.05 4.60
CA SER A 157 26.08 -0.13 3.68
C SER A 157 25.79 0.63 2.38
N ASP A 158 26.83 0.87 1.58
CA ASP A 158 26.62 1.48 0.26
C ASP A 158 25.80 0.58 -0.67
N ARG A 159 25.89 -0.75 -0.50
CA ARG A 159 25.07 -1.73 -1.19
C ARG A 159 23.58 -1.58 -0.82
N PHE A 160 23.27 -1.40 0.45
CA PHE A 160 21.91 -1.11 0.90
C PHE A 160 21.38 0.20 0.32
N ARG A 161 22.19 1.28 0.31
CA ARG A 161 21.80 2.56 -0.31
C ARG A 161 21.52 2.40 -1.81
N ALA A 162 22.36 1.66 -2.54
CA ALA A 162 22.16 1.38 -3.96
C ALA A 162 20.85 0.59 -4.21
N LEU A 163 20.55 -0.42 -3.37
CA LEU A 163 19.28 -1.15 -3.41
C LEU A 163 18.09 -0.20 -3.17
N MET A 164 18.17 0.65 -2.15
CA MET A 164 17.08 1.58 -1.83
C MET A 164 16.88 2.64 -2.93
N ALA A 165 17.95 3.11 -3.56
CA ALA A 165 17.85 3.99 -4.74
C ALA A 165 17.13 3.29 -5.90
N PHE A 166 17.45 2.03 -6.16
CA PHE A 166 16.78 1.22 -7.18
C PHE A 166 15.28 1.05 -6.88
N GLN A 167 14.91 0.77 -5.62
CA GLN A 167 13.50 0.66 -5.19
C GLN A 167 12.76 1.99 -5.35
N THR A 168 13.40 3.09 -4.95
CA THR A 168 12.83 4.44 -5.06
C THR A 168 12.56 4.83 -6.50
N GLN A 169 13.50 4.56 -7.42
CA GLN A 169 13.31 4.80 -8.85
C GLN A 169 12.17 3.95 -9.44
N ARG A 170 11.99 2.72 -8.98
CA ARG A 170 10.83 1.89 -9.35
C ARG A 170 9.53 2.54 -8.88
N ALA A 171 9.44 2.91 -7.61
CA ALA A 171 8.24 3.53 -7.06
C ALA A 171 7.89 4.82 -7.81
N LEU A 172 8.87 5.69 -8.09
CA LEU A 172 8.66 6.92 -8.85
C LEU A 172 8.12 6.65 -10.26
N ARG A 173 8.71 5.69 -10.98
CA ARG A 173 8.20 5.27 -12.30
C ARG A 173 6.78 4.70 -12.23
N THR A 174 6.45 3.97 -11.17
CA THR A 174 5.09 3.46 -10.97
C THR A 174 4.09 4.59 -10.77
N TYR A 175 4.45 5.69 -10.08
CA TYR A 175 3.62 6.89 -10.02
C TYR A 175 3.42 7.52 -11.39
N GLU A 176 4.46 7.62 -12.20
CA GLU A 176 4.37 8.18 -13.56
C GLU A 176 3.43 7.34 -14.43
N GLN A 177 3.60 6.03 -14.42
CA GLN A 177 2.71 5.09 -15.11
C GLN A 177 1.24 5.23 -14.65
N ALA A 178 1.02 5.36 -13.33
CA ALA A 178 -0.33 5.58 -12.82
C ALA A 178 -0.94 6.87 -13.40
N LEU A 179 -0.21 7.98 -13.36
CA LEU A 179 -0.71 9.27 -13.86
C LEU A 179 -1.03 9.25 -15.35
N GLU A 180 -0.27 8.50 -16.17
CA GLU A 180 -0.54 8.32 -17.61
C GLU A 180 -1.82 7.50 -17.87
N LEU A 181 -2.19 6.62 -16.94
CA LEU A 181 -3.40 5.83 -17.01
C LEU A 181 -4.66 6.61 -16.66
N LEU A 182 -4.56 7.73 -15.93
CA LEU A 182 -5.72 8.49 -15.46
C LEU A 182 -6.39 9.25 -16.62
N PRO A 183 -7.65 8.92 -16.97
CA PRO A 183 -8.39 9.66 -18.00
C PRO A 183 -8.68 11.09 -17.55
N GLN A 184 -8.62 12.02 -18.51
CA GLN A 184 -8.92 13.42 -18.25
C GLN A 184 -10.33 13.63 -17.68
N ALA A 185 -11.29 12.80 -18.08
CA ALA A 185 -12.67 12.86 -17.59
C ALA A 185 -12.76 12.65 -16.06
N ASP A 186 -11.92 11.77 -15.52
CA ASP A 186 -11.95 11.41 -14.11
C ASP A 186 -10.95 12.22 -13.26
N TRP A 187 -10.12 13.06 -13.87
CA TRP A 187 -9.08 13.83 -13.18
C TRP A 187 -9.61 14.62 -11.97
N ARG A 188 -10.78 15.25 -12.11
CA ARG A 188 -11.39 16.02 -11.02
C ARG A 188 -11.87 15.13 -9.89
N ALA A 189 -12.49 14.01 -10.21
CA ALA A 189 -13.01 13.04 -9.25
C ALA A 189 -11.86 12.38 -8.47
N GLN A 190 -10.75 12.07 -9.14
CA GLN A 190 -9.60 11.39 -8.53
C GLN A 190 -8.61 12.32 -7.81
N LYS A 191 -8.94 13.59 -7.58
CA LYS A 191 -8.09 14.55 -6.84
C LYS A 191 -7.59 14.04 -5.49
N PRO A 192 -8.37 13.31 -4.66
CA PRO A 192 -7.85 12.77 -3.40
C PRO A 192 -6.64 11.85 -3.62
N GLY A 193 -6.70 10.96 -4.61
CA GLY A 193 -5.57 10.10 -5.00
C GLY A 193 -4.36 10.90 -5.49
N LEU A 194 -4.58 11.96 -6.29
CA LEU A 194 -3.52 12.83 -6.79
C LEU A 194 -2.84 13.64 -5.67
N MET A 195 -3.60 14.08 -4.65
CA MET A 195 -3.04 14.74 -3.46
C MET A 195 -2.15 13.79 -2.67
N MET A 196 -2.60 12.54 -2.46
CA MET A 196 -1.79 11.52 -1.83
C MET A 196 -0.53 11.22 -2.65
N ALA A 197 -0.64 11.11 -3.97
CA ALA A 197 0.52 10.91 -4.85
C ALA A 197 1.56 12.01 -4.69
N SER A 198 1.15 13.30 -4.63
CA SER A 198 2.05 14.43 -4.38
C SER A 198 2.78 14.33 -3.04
N ILE A 199 2.06 13.94 -1.98
CA ILE A 199 2.62 13.76 -0.63
C ILE A 199 3.64 12.62 -0.63
N TYR A 200 3.29 11.46 -1.19
CA TYR A 200 4.13 10.26 -1.16
C TYR A 200 5.36 10.37 -2.08
N ARG A 201 5.22 10.99 -3.26
CA ARG A 201 6.38 11.29 -4.13
C ARG A 201 7.35 12.25 -3.46
N THR A 202 6.83 13.25 -2.74
CA THR A 202 7.66 14.16 -1.95
C THR A 202 8.34 13.42 -0.81
N LEU A 203 7.66 12.50 -0.13
CA LEU A 203 8.25 11.66 0.90
C LEU A 203 9.40 10.80 0.36
N LEU A 204 9.25 10.18 -0.81
CA LEU A 204 10.34 9.43 -1.45
C LEU A 204 11.58 10.29 -1.72
N ARG A 205 11.38 11.53 -2.20
CA ARG A 205 12.49 12.47 -2.41
C ARG A 205 13.19 12.89 -1.11
N GLU A 206 12.44 13.02 -0.01
CA GLU A 206 13.04 13.28 1.32
C GLU A 206 13.85 12.07 1.80
N ILE A 207 13.34 10.85 1.62
CA ILE A 207 14.06 9.61 1.95
C ILE A 207 15.36 9.51 1.14
N GLU A 208 15.32 9.84 -0.15
CA GLU A 208 16.49 9.88 -1.03
C GLU A 208 17.49 10.96 -0.58
N ALA A 209 17.02 12.18 -0.31
CA ALA A 209 17.85 13.30 0.14
C ALA A 209 18.51 13.05 1.50
N ASP A 210 17.85 12.29 2.39
CA ASP A 210 18.38 11.85 3.70
C ASP A 210 19.32 10.65 3.59
N GLY A 211 19.69 10.20 2.37
CA GLY A 211 20.56 9.07 2.15
C GLY A 211 19.98 7.72 2.59
N TYR A 212 18.65 7.59 2.53
CA TYR A 212 17.91 6.37 2.87
C TYR A 212 18.07 5.94 4.34
N GLN A 213 18.03 6.88 5.29
CA GLN A 213 18.18 6.60 6.73
C GLN A 213 16.92 5.94 7.34
N VAL A 214 16.32 4.99 6.62
CA VAL A 214 15.05 4.33 6.96
C VAL A 214 15.20 3.13 7.91
N LEU A 215 16.43 2.66 8.15
CA LEU A 215 16.65 1.52 9.05
C LEU A 215 16.46 1.87 10.53
N HIS A 216 16.76 3.10 10.94
CA HIS A 216 16.71 3.51 12.35
C HIS A 216 15.64 4.56 12.64
N GLN A 217 15.13 5.22 11.60
CA GLN A 217 14.12 6.25 11.74
C GLN A 217 13.06 6.11 10.66
N ARG A 218 11.84 6.53 10.98
CA ARG A 218 10.76 6.62 10.03
C ARG A 218 10.65 8.04 9.51
N VAL A 219 11.05 8.25 8.26
CA VAL A 219 10.95 9.56 7.61
C VAL A 219 9.47 9.94 7.41
N SER A 220 9.11 11.14 7.80
CA SER A 220 7.74 11.65 7.63
C SER A 220 7.72 13.13 7.29
N LEU A 221 6.77 13.54 6.47
CA LEU A 221 6.53 14.96 6.20
C LEU A 221 5.72 15.57 7.35
N THR A 222 6.03 16.83 7.68
CA THR A 222 5.26 17.58 8.68
C THR A 222 3.80 17.77 8.23
N PRO A 223 2.83 17.88 9.16
CA PRO A 223 1.45 18.15 8.81
C PRO A 223 1.27 19.38 7.91
N LEU A 224 1.95 20.47 8.20
CA LEU A 224 1.89 21.69 7.39
C LEU A 224 2.35 21.45 5.95
N ARG A 225 3.43 20.66 5.74
CA ARG A 225 3.91 20.31 4.41
C ARG A 225 2.94 19.42 3.67
N LYS A 226 2.30 18.46 4.34
CA LYS A 226 1.25 17.61 3.75
C LYS A 226 0.05 18.45 3.30
N PHE A 227 -0.43 19.39 4.14
CA PHE A 227 -1.51 20.32 3.79
C PHE A 227 -1.13 21.21 2.61
N TRP A 228 0.07 21.76 2.59
CA TRP A 228 0.55 22.57 1.48
C TRP A 228 0.57 21.80 0.15
N LEU A 229 1.09 20.58 0.15
CA LEU A 229 1.13 19.72 -1.05
C LEU A 229 -0.28 19.37 -1.53
N ALA A 230 -1.19 19.01 -0.63
CA ALA A 230 -2.57 18.72 -0.96
C ALA A 230 -3.26 19.94 -1.55
N TRP A 231 -3.12 21.12 -0.91
CA TRP A 231 -3.67 22.39 -1.41
C TRP A 231 -3.10 22.76 -2.78
N LYS A 232 -1.79 22.66 -2.95
CA LYS A 232 -1.12 22.93 -4.23
C LYS A 232 -1.65 22.03 -5.35
N THR A 233 -1.82 20.73 -5.08
CA THR A 233 -2.39 19.78 -6.05
C THR A 233 -3.84 20.12 -6.36
N GLN A 234 -4.63 20.50 -5.34
CA GLN A 234 -6.01 20.95 -5.51
C GLN A 234 -6.12 22.19 -6.38
N ALA A 235 -5.28 23.20 -6.14
CA ALA A 235 -5.34 24.50 -6.82
C ALA A 235 -4.76 24.45 -8.25
N LEU A 236 -3.60 23.80 -8.42
CA LEU A 236 -2.86 23.78 -9.69
C LEU A 236 -3.21 22.57 -10.57
N GLY A 237 -3.87 21.55 -10.03
CA GLY A 237 -4.19 20.34 -10.77
C GLY A 237 -2.97 19.53 -11.23
N ARG A 238 -1.81 19.69 -10.57
CA ARG A 238 -0.57 19.00 -10.92
C ARG A 238 -0.03 18.25 -9.71
N VAL A 239 0.40 17.00 -9.95
CA VAL A 239 1.13 16.18 -8.98
C VAL A 239 2.58 16.64 -8.95
N CYS A 240 3.11 16.91 -7.74
CA CYS A 240 4.49 17.37 -7.52
C CYS A 240 5.50 16.23 -7.57
#